data_9c157948377d83397ce42cc2264fc692
#
_entry.id   9c157948377d83397ce42cc2264fc692
#
_cell.length_a   1.000
_cell.length_b   1.000
_cell.length_c   1.000
_cell.angle_alpha   90.00
_cell.angle_beta   90.00
_cell.angle_gamma   90.00
#
_symmetry.space_group_name_H-M   'P 1'
#
loop_
_entity.id
_entity.type
_entity.pdbx_description
1 polymer ?
#
loop_
_entity_poly.entity_id
_entity_poly.type
_entity_poly.pdbx_seq_one_letter_code
_entity_poly.pdbx_strand_id
1 'polypeptide(L)'
;MHLVWGPLGTAPLTRFLDSYRRHPAGLEHELVMLLNNVDERQRDEVVSALDGLDYHLLALERPVQDLAAYFFAAEQLEHERLCFLNSYSELLAPEWLAKLANALEFPGAGIVGACGSWASLRSATLNALFLPNAYRGVIPPRRVARVQVREMAVELDREREADEHAGEGPPSEIPTTLRRRLAEGLGPALRTLPTMPGQVVRFQGFPNAHMRTNAFMASRRTLIGIRRDGIESKMDAYLLESGRNSLTRQIQRQGLRALVVDSEGTSFEEIRWARSRTLWQGDQELLLVADNQTRIYARGSLERRRLLSVFAWGRQAEAGPALVKSGE
;
A
#
# COMPACT_ATOMS: atom_id res chain seq x y z
N MET A 1 4.47 -15.11 3.18
CA MET A 1 3.10 -15.04 3.71
C MET A 1 2.26 -14.15 2.80
N HIS A 2 1.06 -14.61 2.41
CA HIS A 2 0.11 -13.84 1.60
C HIS A 2 -1.19 -13.66 2.40
N LEU A 3 -1.66 -12.41 2.50
CA LEU A 3 -2.92 -12.08 3.17
C LEU A 3 -4.10 -12.38 2.23
N VAL A 4 -5.06 -13.15 2.71
CA VAL A 4 -6.34 -13.39 2.03
C VAL A 4 -7.43 -12.64 2.78
N TRP A 5 -7.99 -11.60 2.17
CA TRP A 5 -9.12 -10.85 2.70
C TRP A 5 -10.43 -11.37 2.10
N GLY A 6 -11.23 -12.10 2.88
CA GLY A 6 -12.43 -12.81 2.41
C GLY A 6 -13.39 -11.97 1.56
N PRO A 7 -13.73 -10.71 1.94
CA PRO A 7 -14.65 -9.88 1.14
C PRO A 7 -14.22 -9.58 -0.30
N LEU A 8 -12.95 -9.81 -0.66
CA LEU A 8 -12.47 -9.67 -2.05
C LEU A 8 -12.78 -10.87 -2.94
N GLY A 9 -13.26 -11.97 -2.36
CA GLY A 9 -13.40 -13.23 -3.07
C GLY A 9 -12.07 -13.84 -3.53
N THR A 10 -12.11 -14.75 -4.47
CA THR A 10 -10.94 -15.55 -4.90
C THR A 10 -10.11 -14.89 -6.01
N ALA A 11 -10.63 -13.92 -6.75
CA ALA A 11 -9.94 -13.34 -7.90
C ALA A 11 -8.55 -12.74 -7.59
N PRO A 12 -8.33 -12.01 -6.49
CA PRO A 12 -7.00 -11.54 -6.11
C PRO A 12 -6.05 -12.69 -5.75
N LEU A 13 -6.55 -13.71 -5.04
CA LEU A 13 -5.78 -14.90 -4.71
C LEU A 13 -5.34 -15.65 -5.96
N THR A 14 -6.23 -15.87 -6.93
CA THR A 14 -5.91 -16.51 -8.21
C THR A 14 -4.78 -15.74 -8.91
N ARG A 15 -4.87 -14.41 -8.99
CA ARG A 15 -3.81 -13.57 -9.59
C ARG A 15 -2.46 -13.74 -8.87
N PHE A 16 -2.47 -13.77 -7.54
CA PHE A 16 -1.26 -14.02 -6.76
C PHE A 16 -0.69 -15.40 -7.09
N LEU A 17 -1.50 -16.46 -7.04
CA LEU A 17 -1.06 -17.83 -7.28
C LEU A 17 -0.54 -18.04 -8.70
N ASP A 18 -1.18 -17.44 -9.71
CA ASP A 18 -0.71 -17.49 -11.09
C ASP A 18 0.68 -16.84 -11.23
N SER A 19 0.88 -15.69 -10.58
CA SER A 19 2.19 -15.03 -10.57
C SER A 19 3.22 -15.79 -9.75
N TYR A 20 2.81 -16.38 -8.63
CA TYR A 20 3.68 -17.21 -7.77
C TYR A 20 4.18 -18.45 -8.49
N ARG A 21 3.30 -19.15 -9.24
CA ARG A 21 3.70 -20.29 -10.07
C ARG A 21 4.60 -19.89 -11.24
N ARG A 22 4.41 -18.69 -11.80
CA ARG A 22 5.19 -18.18 -12.94
C ARG A 22 6.58 -17.69 -12.54
N HIS A 23 6.73 -17.13 -11.35
CA HIS A 23 7.96 -16.49 -10.88
C HIS A 23 8.55 -17.24 -9.68
N PRO A 24 9.55 -18.10 -9.88
CA PRO A 24 10.22 -18.80 -8.78
C PRO A 24 10.73 -17.82 -7.72
N ALA A 25 10.57 -18.17 -6.46
CA ALA A 25 10.97 -17.34 -5.35
C ALA A 25 12.49 -17.13 -5.22
N GLY A 26 13.29 -18.09 -5.75
CA GLY A 26 14.75 -18.05 -5.69
C GLY A 26 15.33 -18.39 -4.31
N LEU A 27 14.48 -18.72 -3.34
CA LEU A 27 14.85 -19.08 -1.98
C LEU A 27 13.87 -20.12 -1.45
N GLU A 28 14.38 -21.11 -0.73
CA GLU A 28 13.54 -22.08 0.01
C GLU A 28 12.75 -21.35 1.09
N HIS A 29 11.46 -21.62 1.16
CA HIS A 29 10.55 -20.91 2.06
C HIS A 29 9.26 -21.69 2.30
N GLU A 30 8.59 -21.39 3.40
CA GLU A 30 7.22 -21.83 3.67
C GLU A 30 6.21 -20.80 3.13
N LEU A 31 5.21 -21.28 2.40
CA LEU A 31 4.09 -20.46 1.94
C LEU A 31 2.99 -20.45 3.00
N VAL A 32 2.79 -19.32 3.66
CA VAL A 32 1.72 -19.14 4.64
C VAL A 32 0.60 -18.30 4.06
N MET A 33 -0.63 -18.81 4.08
CA MET A 33 -1.84 -18.07 3.72
C MET A 33 -2.50 -17.55 5.00
N LEU A 34 -2.49 -16.24 5.16
CA LEU A 34 -3.08 -15.57 6.33
C LEU A 34 -4.53 -15.21 6.04
N LEU A 35 -5.47 -15.99 6.60
CA LEU A 35 -6.90 -15.85 6.35
C LEU A 35 -7.50 -14.79 7.28
N ASN A 36 -8.09 -13.73 6.69
CA ASN A 36 -8.69 -12.62 7.41
C ASN A 36 -10.12 -12.40 6.90
N ASN A 37 -11.10 -12.53 7.80
CA ASN A 37 -12.53 -12.44 7.46
C ASN A 37 -12.94 -13.44 6.36
N VAL A 38 -12.51 -14.68 6.48
CA VAL A 38 -12.76 -15.77 5.53
C VAL A 38 -13.73 -16.75 6.18
N ASP A 39 -14.91 -16.96 5.59
CA ASP A 39 -15.87 -17.96 6.03
C ASP A 39 -15.49 -19.39 5.60
N GLU A 40 -16.23 -20.42 6.03
CA GLU A 40 -15.93 -21.82 5.72
C GLU A 40 -15.95 -22.10 4.21
N ARG A 41 -16.93 -21.59 3.48
CA ARG A 41 -17.01 -21.77 2.03
C ARG A 41 -15.81 -21.12 1.32
N GLN A 42 -15.49 -19.90 1.70
CA GLN A 42 -14.32 -19.19 1.15
C GLN A 42 -13.02 -19.92 1.49
N ARG A 43 -12.93 -20.52 2.68
CA ARG A 43 -11.79 -21.34 3.07
C ARG A 43 -11.63 -22.54 2.14
N ASP A 44 -12.71 -23.25 1.81
CA ASP A 44 -12.68 -24.37 0.88
C ASP A 44 -12.26 -23.92 -0.54
N GLU A 45 -12.74 -22.76 -0.98
CA GLU A 45 -12.31 -22.15 -2.24
C GLU A 45 -10.80 -21.80 -2.23
N VAL A 46 -10.26 -21.27 -1.12
CA VAL A 46 -8.83 -21.01 -0.94
C VAL A 46 -8.03 -22.29 -0.98
N VAL A 47 -8.45 -23.31 -0.24
CA VAL A 47 -7.78 -24.63 -0.22
C VAL A 47 -7.75 -25.26 -1.61
N SER A 48 -8.88 -25.21 -2.33
CA SER A 48 -8.95 -25.70 -3.71
C SER A 48 -8.02 -24.95 -4.66
N ALA A 49 -7.86 -23.63 -4.49
CA ALA A 49 -6.94 -22.84 -5.33
C ALA A 49 -5.46 -23.13 -5.06
N LEU A 50 -5.14 -23.64 -3.87
CA LEU A 50 -3.77 -24.00 -3.44
C LEU A 50 -3.35 -25.42 -3.85
N ASP A 51 -4.20 -26.14 -4.57
CA ASP A 51 -3.88 -27.50 -5.01
C ASP A 51 -2.51 -27.59 -5.70
N GLY A 52 -1.74 -28.63 -5.33
CA GLY A 52 -0.39 -28.85 -5.82
C GLY A 52 0.69 -27.95 -5.19
N LEU A 53 0.37 -27.14 -4.19
CA LEU A 53 1.34 -26.34 -3.43
C LEU A 53 1.51 -26.91 -2.01
N ASP A 54 2.71 -26.77 -1.46
CA ASP A 54 2.93 -26.94 -0.02
C ASP A 54 2.68 -25.59 0.68
N TYR A 55 1.79 -25.58 1.66
CA TYR A 55 1.35 -24.36 2.31
C TYR A 55 0.89 -24.57 3.75
N HIS A 56 0.94 -23.51 4.53
CA HIS A 56 0.36 -23.43 5.86
C HIS A 56 -0.79 -22.43 5.91
N LEU A 57 -1.91 -22.76 6.58
CA LEU A 57 -3.03 -21.85 6.80
C LEU A 57 -2.94 -21.26 8.20
N LEU A 58 -2.94 -19.95 8.31
CA LEU A 58 -3.06 -19.22 9.55
C LEU A 58 -4.33 -18.37 9.50
N ALA A 59 -5.31 -18.68 10.34
CA ALA A 59 -6.60 -18.00 10.34
C ALA A 59 -6.72 -17.04 11.53
N LEU A 60 -7.28 -15.87 11.27
CA LEU A 60 -7.63 -14.89 12.31
C LEU A 60 -9.03 -15.18 12.84
N GLU A 61 -9.22 -15.10 14.15
CA GLU A 61 -10.51 -15.34 14.82
C GLU A 61 -11.54 -14.23 14.51
N ARG A 62 -11.07 -13.04 14.20
CA ARG A 62 -11.92 -11.88 13.87
C ARG A 62 -11.27 -11.01 12.78
N PRO A 63 -12.07 -10.27 12.01
CA PRO A 63 -11.55 -9.34 11.04
C PRO A 63 -10.67 -8.26 11.67
N VAL A 64 -9.51 -8.00 11.09
CA VAL A 64 -8.57 -6.95 11.53
C VAL A 64 -7.97 -6.24 10.32
N GLN A 65 -7.31 -5.10 10.57
CA GLN A 65 -6.55 -4.39 9.53
C GLN A 65 -5.29 -5.18 9.12
N ASP A 66 -4.84 -5.02 7.88
CA ASP A 66 -3.71 -5.75 7.27
C ASP A 66 -2.47 -5.78 8.19
N LEU A 67 -2.06 -4.61 8.70
CA LEU A 67 -0.91 -4.53 9.61
C LEU A 67 -1.13 -5.29 10.92
N ALA A 68 -2.35 -5.28 11.46
CA ALA A 68 -2.66 -6.06 12.65
C ALA A 68 -2.55 -7.57 12.37
N ALA A 69 -3.02 -8.01 11.19
CA ALA A 69 -2.89 -9.38 10.74
C ALA A 69 -1.41 -9.80 10.60
N TYR A 70 -0.56 -8.93 10.05
CA TYR A 70 0.88 -9.20 9.90
C TYR A 70 1.59 -9.34 11.25
N PHE A 71 1.26 -8.50 12.21
CA PHE A 71 1.84 -8.62 13.55
C PHE A 71 1.34 -9.86 14.30
N PHE A 72 0.06 -10.18 14.17
CA PHE A 72 -0.46 -11.45 14.67
C PHE A 72 0.35 -12.62 14.13
N ALA A 73 0.54 -12.67 12.83
CA ALA A 73 1.29 -13.75 12.21
C ALA A 73 2.78 -13.75 12.65
N ALA A 74 3.40 -12.60 12.85
CA ALA A 74 4.77 -12.51 13.37
C ALA A 74 4.89 -13.06 14.81
N GLU A 75 3.81 -13.02 15.59
CA GLU A 75 3.75 -13.62 16.92
C GLU A 75 3.58 -15.14 16.88
N GLN A 76 2.80 -15.65 15.91
CA GLN A 76 2.50 -17.08 15.78
C GLN A 76 3.61 -17.88 15.09
N LEU A 77 4.33 -17.27 14.17
CA LEU A 77 5.36 -17.96 13.36
C LEU A 77 6.73 -17.86 14.04
N GLU A 78 7.51 -18.93 13.95
CA GLU A 78 8.85 -18.99 14.54
C GLU A 78 9.99 -18.63 13.58
N HIS A 79 9.70 -18.46 12.30
CA HIS A 79 10.67 -18.11 11.28
C HIS A 79 11.42 -16.81 11.60
N GLU A 80 12.72 -16.80 11.41
CA GLU A 80 13.56 -15.64 11.68
C GLU A 80 13.24 -14.46 10.77
N ARG A 81 12.93 -14.73 9.49
CA ARG A 81 12.61 -13.73 8.46
C ARG A 81 11.17 -13.93 7.97
N LEU A 82 10.41 -12.86 7.91
CA LEU A 82 9.02 -12.87 7.47
C LEU A 82 8.83 -11.91 6.31
N CYS A 83 8.29 -12.42 5.20
CA CYS A 83 7.89 -11.64 4.04
C CYS A 83 6.37 -11.55 3.98
N PHE A 84 5.83 -10.35 3.90
CA PHE A 84 4.40 -10.07 3.86
C PHE A 84 4.00 -9.56 2.50
N LEU A 85 2.94 -10.12 1.96
CA LEU A 85 2.31 -9.75 0.71
C LEU A 85 0.83 -9.48 0.99
N ASN A 86 0.32 -8.33 0.54
CA ASN A 86 -1.09 -7.99 0.74
C ASN A 86 -2.00 -8.81 -0.19
N SER A 87 -3.32 -8.71 0.03
CA SER A 87 -4.32 -9.45 -0.74
C SER A 87 -4.32 -9.14 -2.25
N TYR A 88 -3.74 -8.02 -2.65
CA TYR A 88 -3.69 -7.60 -4.06
C TYR A 88 -2.35 -7.88 -4.74
N SER A 89 -1.42 -8.51 -4.04
CA SER A 89 -0.06 -8.72 -4.55
C SER A 89 -0.05 -9.58 -5.81
N GLU A 90 0.80 -9.19 -6.74
CA GLU A 90 1.14 -9.92 -7.97
C GLU A 90 2.65 -9.82 -8.16
N LEU A 91 3.32 -10.95 -8.26
CA LEU A 91 4.77 -11.03 -8.43
C LEU A 91 5.11 -10.76 -9.89
N LEU A 92 6.08 -9.89 -10.15
CA LEU A 92 6.41 -9.44 -11.51
C LEU A 92 7.78 -9.92 -12.02
N ALA A 93 8.60 -10.49 -11.14
CA ALA A 93 9.94 -10.97 -11.52
C ALA A 93 10.31 -12.26 -10.79
N PRO A 94 11.15 -13.13 -11.41
CA PRO A 94 11.71 -14.29 -10.73
C PRO A 94 12.66 -13.86 -9.60
N GLU A 95 12.96 -14.81 -8.71
CA GLU A 95 13.83 -14.61 -7.54
C GLU A 95 13.39 -13.49 -6.60
N TRP A 96 12.09 -13.16 -6.63
CA TRP A 96 11.52 -12.04 -5.90
C TRP A 96 11.79 -12.12 -4.39
N LEU A 97 11.71 -13.32 -3.80
CA LEU A 97 11.96 -13.53 -2.38
C LEU A 97 13.46 -13.48 -2.05
N ALA A 98 14.29 -14.09 -2.90
CA ALA A 98 15.74 -14.03 -2.76
C ALA A 98 16.26 -12.59 -2.83
N LYS A 99 15.72 -11.76 -3.75
CA LYS A 99 16.08 -10.34 -3.87
C LYS A 99 15.76 -9.56 -2.59
N LEU A 100 14.59 -9.78 -2.00
CA LEU A 100 14.23 -9.18 -0.71
C LEU A 100 15.12 -9.70 0.43
N ALA A 101 15.37 -11.01 0.47
CA ALA A 101 16.20 -11.62 1.51
C ALA A 101 17.64 -11.12 1.44
N ASN A 102 18.24 -11.07 0.25
CA ASN A 102 19.60 -10.54 0.04
C ASN A 102 19.71 -9.08 0.48
N ALA A 103 18.69 -8.26 0.18
CA ALA A 103 18.67 -6.88 0.62
C ALA A 103 18.56 -6.73 2.15
N LEU A 104 17.87 -7.66 2.82
CA LEU A 104 17.78 -7.65 4.28
C LEU A 104 19.09 -8.02 4.95
N GLU A 105 20.00 -8.71 4.25
CA GLU A 105 21.34 -9.04 4.74
C GLU A 105 22.34 -7.88 4.66
N PHE A 106 21.98 -6.78 3.98
CA PHE A 106 22.85 -5.59 3.98
C PHE A 106 23.07 -5.09 5.41
N PRO A 107 24.32 -4.72 5.76
CA PRO A 107 24.63 -4.25 7.10
C PRO A 107 23.70 -3.14 7.58
N GLY A 108 23.00 -3.36 8.68
CA GLY A 108 22.05 -2.42 9.26
C GLY A 108 20.68 -2.35 8.57
N ALA A 109 20.36 -3.22 7.61
CA ALA A 109 18.99 -3.31 7.08
C ALA A 109 18.04 -3.85 8.17
N GLY A 110 16.92 -3.15 8.39
CA GLY A 110 15.89 -3.56 9.37
C GLY A 110 14.56 -3.90 8.72
N ILE A 111 14.29 -3.32 7.55
CA ILE A 111 13.13 -3.61 6.72
C ILE A 111 13.48 -3.39 5.25
N VAL A 112 13.00 -4.26 4.40
CA VAL A 112 13.13 -4.15 2.96
C VAL A 112 11.75 -4.32 2.32
N GLY A 113 11.48 -3.63 1.22
CA GLY A 113 10.18 -3.77 0.56
C GLY A 113 10.25 -3.46 -0.92
N ALA A 114 9.22 -3.92 -1.66
CA ALA A 114 9.11 -3.69 -3.09
C ALA A 114 8.77 -2.23 -3.43
N CYS A 115 8.23 -1.47 -2.49
CA CYS A 115 7.83 -0.09 -2.67
C CYS A 115 8.09 0.75 -1.42
N GLY A 116 8.57 1.96 -1.63
CA GLY A 116 8.61 3.03 -0.63
C GLY A 116 7.89 4.27 -1.15
N SER A 117 7.65 5.25 -0.29
CA SER A 117 7.03 6.52 -0.67
C SER A 117 7.48 7.66 0.24
N TRP A 118 7.52 8.88 -0.30
CA TRP A 118 7.67 10.11 0.48
C TRP A 118 6.33 10.84 0.68
N ALA A 119 5.23 10.25 0.25
CA ALA A 119 3.91 10.83 0.35
C ALA A 119 3.57 11.22 1.80
N SER A 120 2.88 12.35 1.95
CA SER A 120 2.45 12.86 3.24
C SER A 120 0.97 13.20 3.23
N LEU A 121 0.21 12.48 4.02
CA LEU A 121 -1.21 12.77 4.21
C LEU A 121 -1.40 14.17 4.81
N ARG A 122 -0.51 14.59 5.73
CA ARG A 122 -0.53 15.95 6.29
C ARG A 122 -0.36 17.01 5.22
N SER A 123 0.66 16.90 4.37
CA SER A 123 0.93 17.88 3.31
C SER A 123 -0.17 17.90 2.27
N ALA A 124 -0.70 16.74 1.89
CA ALA A 124 -1.83 16.62 0.96
C ALA A 124 -3.07 17.34 1.51
N THR A 125 -3.42 17.09 2.77
CA THR A 125 -4.58 17.71 3.43
C THR A 125 -4.41 19.22 3.58
N LEU A 126 -3.25 19.69 4.05
CA LEU A 126 -2.98 21.12 4.18
C LEU A 126 -2.97 21.83 2.83
N ASN A 127 -2.41 21.20 1.78
CA ASN A 127 -2.47 21.73 0.43
C ASN A 127 -3.90 21.84 -0.10
N ALA A 128 -4.73 20.83 0.22
CA ALA A 128 -6.15 20.86 -0.15
C ALA A 128 -6.92 21.98 0.51
N LEU A 129 -6.59 22.34 1.76
CA LEU A 129 -7.36 23.26 2.60
C LEU A 129 -6.85 24.70 2.61
N PHE A 130 -5.52 24.95 2.65
CA PHE A 130 -5.01 26.24 3.09
C PHE A 130 -3.92 26.92 2.25
N LEU A 131 -3.22 26.23 1.33
CA LEU A 131 -2.00 26.81 0.76
C LEU A 131 -1.90 26.67 -0.76
N PRO A 132 -2.50 27.63 -1.52
CA PRO A 132 -2.20 27.70 -2.95
C PRO A 132 -0.73 28.08 -3.25
N ASN A 133 0.03 28.62 -2.30
CA ASN A 133 1.31 29.27 -2.55
C ASN A 133 2.56 28.54 -2.01
N ALA A 134 2.46 27.71 -0.97
CA ALA A 134 3.65 27.09 -0.36
C ALA A 134 4.35 26.02 -1.22
N TYR A 135 3.66 25.54 -2.25
CA TYR A 135 4.17 24.53 -3.18
C TYR A 135 4.15 24.99 -4.64
N ARG A 136 4.16 26.32 -4.88
CA ARG A 136 4.32 26.87 -6.22
C ARG A 136 5.61 26.30 -6.85
N GLY A 137 5.46 25.42 -7.82
CA GLY A 137 6.56 24.76 -8.54
C GLY A 137 6.85 23.32 -8.15
N VAL A 138 6.19 22.75 -7.12
CA VAL A 138 6.34 21.33 -6.73
C VAL A 138 5.07 20.54 -6.96
N ILE A 139 3.90 21.13 -6.70
CA ILE A 139 2.59 20.51 -6.92
C ILE A 139 1.66 21.59 -7.51
N PRO A 140 0.96 21.31 -8.63
CA PRO A 140 -0.09 22.22 -9.12
C PRO A 140 -1.18 22.35 -8.05
N PRO A 141 -1.44 23.56 -7.51
CA PRO A 141 -1.88 23.71 -6.13
C PRO A 141 -3.33 23.37 -5.81
N ARG A 142 -4.21 23.17 -6.77
CA ARG A 142 -5.64 22.98 -6.49
C ARG A 142 -6.27 21.71 -7.05
N ARG A 143 -5.71 21.14 -8.13
CA ARG A 143 -6.29 19.94 -8.77
C ARG A 143 -5.80 18.65 -8.13
N VAL A 144 -4.53 18.58 -7.77
CA VAL A 144 -3.92 17.36 -7.19
C VAL A 144 -4.53 17.00 -5.85
N ALA A 145 -4.59 17.97 -4.95
CA ALA A 145 -5.11 17.74 -3.61
C ALA A 145 -6.61 17.39 -3.61
N ARG A 146 -7.40 18.01 -4.51
CA ARG A 146 -8.84 17.69 -4.64
C ARG A 146 -9.08 16.31 -5.23
N VAL A 147 -8.28 15.91 -6.21
CA VAL A 147 -8.40 14.57 -6.83
C VAL A 147 -8.00 13.49 -5.83
N GLN A 148 -6.92 13.68 -5.09
CA GLN A 148 -6.43 12.68 -4.14
C GLN A 148 -7.28 12.53 -2.89
N VAL A 149 -7.75 13.63 -2.30
CA VAL A 149 -8.70 13.58 -1.17
C VAL A 149 -10.02 12.96 -1.63
N ARG A 150 -10.45 13.26 -2.87
CA ARG A 150 -11.66 12.68 -3.44
C ARG A 150 -11.47 11.21 -3.81
N GLU A 151 -10.33 10.81 -4.34
CA GLU A 151 -10.04 9.40 -4.68
C GLU A 151 -9.79 8.55 -3.44
N MET A 152 -9.10 9.06 -2.43
CA MET A 152 -9.02 8.41 -1.12
C MET A 152 -10.38 8.31 -0.45
N ALA A 153 -11.22 9.37 -0.53
CA ALA A 153 -12.58 9.33 0.00
C ALA A 153 -13.46 8.35 -0.78
N VAL A 154 -13.36 8.31 -2.10
CA VAL A 154 -14.10 7.36 -2.95
C VAL A 154 -13.61 5.92 -2.74
N GLU A 155 -12.33 5.71 -2.47
CA GLU A 155 -11.79 4.38 -2.18
C GLU A 155 -12.15 3.94 -0.76
N LEU A 156 -12.14 4.84 0.21
CA LEU A 156 -12.66 4.62 1.55
C LEU A 156 -14.19 4.39 1.55
N ASP A 157 -14.94 5.13 0.70
CA ASP A 157 -16.38 4.93 0.54
C ASP A 157 -16.66 3.61 -0.20
N ARG A 158 -15.87 3.20 -1.20
CA ARG A 158 -16.00 1.89 -1.87
C ARG A 158 -15.60 0.72 -0.97
N GLU A 159 -14.55 0.86 -0.18
CA GLU A 159 -14.17 -0.14 0.83
C GLU A 159 -15.26 -0.23 1.90
N ARG A 160 -15.85 0.88 2.29
CA ARG A 160 -16.97 0.95 3.23
C ARG A 160 -18.29 0.42 2.63
N GLU A 161 -18.57 0.74 1.37
CA GLU A 161 -19.73 0.18 0.63
C GLU A 161 -19.55 -1.32 0.38
N ALA A 162 -18.35 -1.82 0.17
CA ALA A 162 -18.06 -3.25 0.11
C ALA A 162 -18.26 -3.95 1.47
N ASP A 163 -17.94 -3.27 2.57
CA ASP A 163 -18.19 -3.75 3.93
C ASP A 163 -19.71 -3.67 4.30
N GLU A 164 -20.44 -2.66 3.80
CA GLU A 164 -21.88 -2.49 4.04
C GLU A 164 -22.75 -3.34 3.11
N HIS A 165 -22.28 -3.69 1.89
CA HIS A 165 -23.04 -4.43 0.86
C HIS A 165 -22.85 -5.95 0.92
N ALA A 166 -22.17 -6.47 1.90
CA ALA A 166 -22.22 -7.90 2.22
C ALA A 166 -23.64 -8.37 2.67
N GLY A 167 -24.64 -7.48 2.67
CA GLY A 167 -25.96 -7.74 3.21
C GLY A 167 -27.20 -7.34 2.39
N GLU A 168 -27.13 -6.57 1.29
CA GLU A 168 -28.37 -6.13 0.61
C GLU A 168 -28.25 -5.97 -0.91
N GLY A 169 -29.33 -6.25 -1.64
CA GLY A 169 -29.46 -6.28 -3.09
C GLY A 169 -29.43 -4.90 -3.79
N PRO A 170 -29.60 -4.83 -5.13
CA PRO A 170 -29.22 -3.68 -5.96
C PRO A 170 -30.06 -2.41 -5.71
N PRO A 171 -29.45 -1.22 -5.72
CA PRO A 171 -30.12 0.04 -5.41
C PRO A 171 -30.98 0.57 -6.56
N SER A 172 -32.13 1.14 -6.19
CA SER A 172 -33.06 1.82 -7.09
C SER A 172 -32.60 3.23 -7.44
N GLU A 173 -32.75 3.63 -8.70
CA GLU A 173 -32.42 4.98 -9.21
C GLU A 173 -33.32 6.07 -8.63
N ILE A 174 -32.73 7.15 -8.09
CA ILE A 174 -33.40 8.39 -7.66
C ILE A 174 -32.78 9.60 -8.36
N PRO A 175 -33.57 10.54 -8.93
CA PRO A 175 -33.02 11.68 -9.66
C PRO A 175 -32.40 12.75 -8.75
N THR A 176 -31.24 13.26 -9.17
CA THR A 176 -30.39 14.18 -8.42
C THR A 176 -30.75 15.63 -8.67
N THR A 177 -31.15 16.40 -7.64
CA THR A 177 -31.34 17.86 -7.69
C THR A 177 -30.03 18.64 -7.44
N LEU A 178 -29.95 19.90 -7.94
CA LEU A 178 -28.79 20.80 -7.83
C LEU A 178 -28.26 20.93 -6.39
N ARG A 179 -29.14 20.88 -5.37
CA ARG A 179 -28.79 20.90 -3.95
C ARG A 179 -27.95 19.70 -3.52
N ARG A 180 -28.21 18.53 -4.10
CA ARG A 180 -27.46 17.29 -3.85
C ARG A 180 -26.07 17.36 -4.48
N ARG A 181 -25.96 17.92 -5.69
CA ARG A 181 -24.65 18.15 -6.36
C ARG A 181 -23.73 19.12 -5.60
N LEU A 182 -24.31 20.17 -4.97
CA LEU A 182 -23.55 21.09 -4.10
C LEU A 182 -23.18 20.42 -2.76
N ALA A 183 -24.06 19.60 -2.19
CA ALA A 183 -23.78 18.82 -0.98
C ALA A 183 -22.76 17.71 -1.23
N GLU A 184 -22.85 17.02 -2.38
CA GLU A 184 -21.89 15.99 -2.80
C GLU A 184 -20.50 16.57 -3.15
N GLY A 185 -20.43 17.82 -3.62
CA GLY A 185 -19.16 18.54 -3.86
C GLY A 185 -18.45 19.07 -2.63
N LEU A 186 -19.20 19.38 -1.56
CA LEU A 186 -18.71 19.94 -0.31
C LEU A 186 -18.88 18.96 0.88
N GLY A 187 -19.78 18.01 0.75
CA GLY A 187 -20.20 17.11 1.83
C GLY A 187 -19.08 16.26 2.44
N PRO A 188 -18.27 15.56 1.67
CA PRO A 188 -17.17 14.78 2.23
C PRO A 188 -16.13 15.65 2.94
N ALA A 189 -15.75 16.77 2.33
CA ALA A 189 -14.78 17.70 2.92
C ALA A 189 -15.31 18.33 4.23
N LEU A 190 -16.60 18.67 4.30
CA LEU A 190 -17.22 19.24 5.50
C LEU A 190 -17.50 18.21 6.60
N ARG A 191 -17.78 16.94 6.25
CA ARG A 191 -17.98 15.86 7.22
C ARG A 191 -16.69 15.42 7.88
N THR A 192 -15.56 15.53 7.19
CA THR A 192 -14.24 15.19 7.72
C THR A 192 -13.53 16.34 8.42
N LEU A 193 -13.97 17.59 8.23
CA LEU A 193 -13.41 18.79 8.85
C LEU A 193 -13.33 18.75 10.39
N PRO A 194 -14.31 18.24 11.16
CA PRO A 194 -14.24 18.21 12.62
C PRO A 194 -13.21 17.23 13.20
N THR A 195 -12.85 16.17 12.48
CA THR A 195 -11.95 15.12 12.95
C THR A 195 -10.53 15.26 12.43
N MET A 196 -10.30 16.03 11.36
CA MET A 196 -9.03 16.16 10.68
C MET A 196 -7.91 16.92 11.39
N PRO A 197 -8.14 18.06 12.08
CA PRO A 197 -7.03 18.85 12.62
C PRO A 197 -6.15 18.10 13.61
N GLY A 198 -6.75 17.31 14.49
CA GLY A 198 -6.03 16.52 15.49
C GLY A 198 -5.28 15.32 14.88
N GLN A 199 -5.79 14.73 13.82
CA GLN A 199 -5.17 13.55 13.18
C GLN A 199 -4.06 13.94 12.20
N VAL A 200 -4.22 15.04 11.46
CA VAL A 200 -3.22 15.53 10.50
C VAL A 200 -1.87 15.83 11.17
N VAL A 201 -1.86 16.30 12.42
CA VAL A 201 -0.62 16.56 13.17
C VAL A 201 0.12 15.29 13.57
N ARG A 202 -0.54 14.14 13.56
CA ARG A 202 0.08 12.82 13.82
C ARG A 202 0.93 12.32 12.65
N PHE A 203 0.81 12.94 11.45
CA PHE A 203 1.65 12.68 10.29
C PHE A 203 2.77 13.71 10.18
N GLN A 204 3.87 13.31 9.56
CA GLN A 204 4.95 14.23 9.20
C GLN A 204 4.60 14.99 7.92
N GLY A 205 5.14 16.20 7.74
CA GLY A 205 5.11 16.90 6.46
C GLY A 205 5.95 16.21 5.39
N PHE A 206 5.71 16.56 4.12
CA PHE A 206 6.52 16.07 3.00
C PHE A 206 7.97 16.62 3.07
N PRO A 207 8.99 15.81 2.74
CA PRO A 207 8.92 14.38 2.46
C PRO A 207 8.69 13.53 3.72
N ASN A 208 7.79 12.55 3.62
CA ASN A 208 7.49 11.63 4.70
C ASN A 208 7.82 10.19 4.27
N ALA A 209 9.09 9.86 4.31
CA ALA A 209 9.55 8.56 3.88
C ALA A 209 8.96 7.43 4.75
N HIS A 210 8.33 6.48 4.09
CA HIS A 210 7.78 5.29 4.71
C HIS A 210 7.77 4.11 3.73
N MET A 211 8.01 2.92 4.26
CA MET A 211 7.86 1.67 3.53
C MET A 211 6.37 1.41 3.27
N ARG A 212 6.02 1.09 2.04
CA ARG A 212 4.68 0.63 1.71
C ARG A 212 4.51 -0.80 2.20
N THR A 213 3.39 -1.07 2.85
CA THR A 213 3.13 -2.37 3.48
C THR A 213 2.47 -3.38 2.55
N ASN A 214 2.48 -3.12 1.23
CA ASN A 214 1.97 -4.02 0.21
C ASN A 214 2.83 -5.28 0.01
N ALA A 215 4.17 -5.12 0.07
CA ALA A 215 5.14 -6.20 -0.05
C ALA A 215 6.43 -5.82 0.68
N PHE A 216 6.73 -6.45 1.81
CA PHE A 216 7.94 -6.15 2.58
C PHE A 216 8.44 -7.36 3.37
N MET A 217 9.71 -7.35 3.73
CA MET A 217 10.36 -8.35 4.57
C MET A 217 11.10 -7.67 5.71
N ALA A 218 11.05 -8.30 6.88
CA ALA A 218 11.83 -7.92 8.05
C ALA A 218 12.12 -9.14 8.91
N SER A 219 13.07 -9.02 9.85
CA SER A 219 13.24 -10.08 10.85
C SER A 219 12.05 -10.10 11.80
N ARG A 220 11.67 -11.29 12.26
CA ARG A 220 10.65 -11.48 13.30
C ARG A 220 10.95 -10.63 14.54
N ARG A 221 12.21 -10.61 14.95
CA ARG A 221 12.68 -9.81 16.10
C ARG A 221 12.39 -8.31 15.89
N THR A 222 12.68 -7.77 14.72
CA THR A 222 12.38 -6.37 14.37
C THR A 222 10.90 -6.10 14.48
N LEU A 223 10.05 -6.97 13.91
CA LEU A 223 8.60 -6.81 13.91
C LEU A 223 8.00 -6.85 15.33
N ILE A 224 8.38 -7.83 16.14
CA ILE A 224 7.91 -7.94 17.52
C ILE A 224 8.33 -6.73 18.37
N GLY A 225 9.47 -6.12 18.07
CA GLY A 225 9.97 -4.90 18.72
C GLY A 225 9.23 -3.62 18.36
N ILE A 226 8.33 -3.62 17.37
CA ILE A 226 7.56 -2.45 16.99
C ILE A 226 6.48 -2.15 18.02
N ARG A 227 6.50 -0.92 18.52
CA ARG A 227 5.42 -0.42 19.38
C ARG A 227 4.18 -0.13 18.54
N ARG A 228 3.07 -0.75 18.92
CA ARG A 228 1.77 -0.57 18.30
C ARG A 228 0.71 -0.38 19.39
N ASP A 229 0.08 0.76 19.40
CA ASP A 229 -1.19 0.93 20.09
C ASP A 229 -2.24 0.23 19.22
N GLY A 230 -3.27 -0.40 19.74
CA GLY A 230 -4.19 -1.25 18.98
C GLY A 230 -4.53 -0.72 17.57
N ILE A 231 -4.45 -1.58 16.58
CA ILE A 231 -4.75 -1.23 15.17
C ILE A 231 -6.19 -1.65 14.91
N GLU A 232 -7.14 -0.81 15.31
CA GLU A 232 -8.57 -1.12 15.24
C GLU A 232 -9.22 -0.50 13.99
N SER A 233 -8.71 0.66 13.56
CA SER A 233 -9.25 1.40 12.43
C SER A 233 -8.26 1.53 11.28
N LYS A 234 -8.78 1.83 10.08
CA LYS A 234 -7.96 2.18 8.92
C LYS A 234 -6.99 3.33 9.21
N MET A 235 -7.41 4.28 10.05
CA MET A 235 -6.57 5.41 10.45
C MET A 235 -5.38 4.93 11.32
N ASP A 236 -5.57 3.97 12.19
CA ASP A 236 -4.48 3.41 12.99
C ASP A 236 -3.48 2.67 12.10
N ALA A 237 -3.97 1.93 11.10
CA ALA A 237 -3.11 1.31 10.08
C ALA A 237 -2.31 2.37 9.30
N TYR A 238 -2.93 3.47 8.84
CA TYR A 238 -2.22 4.56 8.18
C TYR A 238 -1.19 5.25 9.09
N LEU A 239 -1.51 5.41 10.37
CA LEU A 239 -0.57 5.99 11.34
C LEU A 239 0.63 5.08 11.58
N LEU A 240 0.44 3.77 11.59
CA LEU A 240 1.54 2.83 11.72
C LEU A 240 2.33 2.69 10.42
N GLU A 241 1.70 2.82 9.23
CA GLU A 241 2.41 2.82 7.95
C GLU A 241 3.19 4.13 7.74
N SER A 242 2.57 5.30 7.92
CA SER A 242 3.13 6.59 7.49
C SER A 242 3.03 7.73 8.51
N GLY A 243 2.57 7.47 9.74
CA GLY A 243 2.54 8.45 10.81
C GLY A 243 3.92 8.81 11.36
N ARG A 244 3.96 9.74 12.32
CA ARG A 244 5.21 10.17 12.99
C ARG A 244 5.90 9.04 13.74
N ASN A 245 5.15 8.04 14.17
CA ASN A 245 5.65 6.83 14.83
C ASN A 245 5.45 5.58 13.96
N SER A 246 5.58 5.73 12.64
CA SER A 246 5.40 4.64 11.68
C SER A 246 6.41 3.50 11.88
N LEU A 247 6.07 2.32 11.37
CA LEU A 247 6.95 1.15 11.30
C LEU A 247 8.36 1.54 10.82
N THR A 248 8.46 2.21 9.68
CA THR A 248 9.75 2.68 9.12
C THR A 248 10.50 3.57 10.10
N ARG A 249 9.84 4.53 10.73
CA ARG A 249 10.46 5.46 11.67
C ARG A 249 10.92 4.78 12.96
N GLN A 250 10.18 3.79 13.45
CA GLN A 250 10.59 3.04 14.63
C GLN A 250 11.84 2.20 14.36
N ILE A 251 11.93 1.57 13.17
CA ILE A 251 13.11 0.83 12.72
C ILE A 251 14.31 1.78 12.59
N GLN A 252 14.15 2.94 11.97
CA GLN A 252 15.22 3.94 11.82
C GLN A 252 15.73 4.48 13.17
N ARG A 253 14.86 4.65 14.17
CA ARG A 253 15.28 5.06 15.52
C ARG A 253 16.12 4.03 16.26
N GLN A 254 16.06 2.77 15.81
CA GLN A 254 16.96 1.71 16.29
C GLN A 254 18.32 1.70 15.57
N GLY A 255 18.58 2.69 14.70
CA GLY A 255 19.79 2.76 13.88
C GLY A 255 19.78 1.85 12.67
N LEU A 256 18.63 1.25 12.35
CA LEU A 256 18.46 0.36 11.21
C LEU A 256 17.96 1.12 9.97
N ARG A 257 18.20 0.56 8.79
CA ARG A 257 17.84 1.13 7.49
C ARG A 257 16.60 0.50 6.92
N ALA A 258 15.84 1.30 6.15
CA ALA A 258 14.76 0.83 5.31
C ALA A 258 15.21 0.88 3.84
N LEU A 259 15.11 -0.24 3.12
CA LEU A 259 15.57 -0.35 1.74
C LEU A 259 14.41 -0.72 0.81
N VAL A 260 14.33 -0.07 -0.34
CA VAL A 260 13.45 -0.49 -1.44
C VAL A 260 14.24 -1.35 -2.39
N VAL A 261 13.64 -2.44 -2.86
CA VAL A 261 14.25 -3.41 -3.78
C VAL A 261 13.44 -3.44 -5.08
N ASP A 262 14.13 -3.27 -6.19
CA ASP A 262 13.52 -3.34 -7.52
C ASP A 262 13.50 -4.78 -8.11
N SER A 263 12.92 -4.92 -9.29
CA SER A 263 12.81 -6.22 -9.98
C SER A 263 14.15 -6.80 -10.44
N GLU A 264 15.21 -6.00 -10.49
CA GLU A 264 16.58 -6.46 -10.78
C GLU A 264 17.35 -6.86 -9.52
N GLY A 265 16.79 -6.60 -8.32
CA GLY A 265 17.43 -6.86 -7.04
C GLY A 265 18.30 -5.71 -6.53
N THR A 266 18.27 -4.56 -7.22
CA THR A 266 18.98 -3.36 -6.75
C THR A 266 18.29 -2.80 -5.51
N SER A 267 19.09 -2.50 -4.49
CA SER A 267 18.61 -1.94 -3.23
C SER A 267 18.82 -0.43 -3.16
N PHE A 268 17.79 0.30 -2.75
CA PHE A 268 17.81 1.76 -2.66
C PHE A 268 17.60 2.21 -1.22
N GLU A 269 18.47 3.07 -0.74
CA GLU A 269 18.28 3.80 0.51
C GLU A 269 17.22 4.90 0.36
N GLU A 270 16.65 5.36 1.46
CA GLU A 270 15.53 6.30 1.52
C GLU A 270 15.68 7.50 0.58
N ILE A 271 16.85 8.13 0.55
CA ILE A 271 17.11 9.30 -0.30
C ILE A 271 17.09 9.00 -1.81
N ARG A 272 17.20 7.73 -2.17
CA ARG A 272 17.20 7.24 -3.57
C ARG A 272 15.95 6.51 -3.98
N TRP A 273 14.94 6.36 -3.11
CA TRP A 273 13.72 5.61 -3.44
C TRP A 273 13.01 6.10 -4.69
N ALA A 274 13.00 7.40 -4.96
CA ALA A 274 12.44 7.93 -6.20
C ALA A 274 13.12 7.39 -7.47
N ARG A 275 14.36 6.92 -7.38
CA ARG A 275 15.13 6.37 -8.51
C ARG A 275 14.89 4.87 -8.71
N SER A 276 14.21 4.20 -7.77
CA SER A 276 13.92 2.77 -7.90
C SER A 276 12.92 2.45 -9.00
N ARG A 277 12.15 3.45 -9.46
CA ARG A 277 11.10 3.32 -10.51
C ARG A 277 10.09 2.22 -10.21
N THR A 278 9.80 2.01 -8.92
CA THR A 278 8.88 0.98 -8.45
C THR A 278 7.47 1.54 -8.20
N LEU A 279 7.31 2.59 -7.37
CA LEU A 279 6.00 3.14 -7.03
C LEU A 279 5.75 4.46 -7.76
N TRP A 280 4.72 4.52 -8.61
CA TRP A 280 4.21 5.75 -9.24
C TRP A 280 5.29 6.61 -9.88
N GLN A 281 6.25 5.95 -10.52
CA GLN A 281 7.41 6.57 -11.15
C GLN A 281 7.66 5.94 -12.53
N GLY A 282 7.85 6.74 -13.57
CA GLY A 282 7.96 6.24 -14.93
C GLY A 282 6.79 5.36 -15.35
N ASP A 283 7.06 4.22 -15.93
CA ASP A 283 6.10 3.14 -16.21
C ASP A 283 6.09 2.05 -15.13
N GLN A 284 6.76 2.30 -13.99
CA GLN A 284 7.00 1.31 -12.93
C GLN A 284 7.72 0.07 -13.46
N GLU A 285 8.60 0.24 -14.42
CA GLU A 285 9.26 -0.83 -15.17
C GLU A 285 10.16 -1.73 -14.30
N LEU A 286 10.57 -1.22 -13.13
CA LEU A 286 11.38 -1.96 -12.17
C LEU A 286 10.58 -2.42 -10.94
N LEU A 287 9.25 -2.44 -11.03
CA LEU A 287 8.39 -2.91 -9.95
C LEU A 287 8.56 -4.43 -9.74
N LEU A 288 8.88 -4.83 -8.51
CA LEU A 288 9.05 -6.24 -8.12
C LEU A 288 7.72 -6.92 -7.80
N VAL A 289 6.83 -6.23 -7.09
CA VAL A 289 5.51 -6.73 -6.69
C VAL A 289 4.48 -5.65 -6.93
N ALA A 290 3.50 -5.95 -7.78
CA ALA A 290 2.36 -5.06 -8.02
C ALA A 290 1.26 -5.27 -6.97
N ASP A 291 0.47 -4.23 -6.75
CA ASP A 291 -0.75 -4.24 -5.95
C ASP A 291 -1.87 -3.44 -6.64
N ASN A 292 -3.00 -3.21 -5.96
CA ASN A 292 -4.08 -2.39 -6.48
C ASN A 292 -3.63 -0.95 -6.80
N GLN A 293 -2.80 -0.34 -5.96
CA GLN A 293 -2.35 1.05 -6.10
C GLN A 293 -1.40 1.23 -7.29
N THR A 294 -0.47 0.31 -7.46
CA THR A 294 0.45 0.31 -8.61
C THR A 294 -0.30 0.07 -9.93
N ARG A 295 -1.33 -0.79 -9.92
CA ARG A 295 -2.20 -1.02 -11.09
C ARG A 295 -3.09 0.19 -11.42
N ILE A 296 -3.61 0.90 -10.41
CA ILE A 296 -4.35 2.15 -10.60
C ILE A 296 -3.47 3.19 -11.32
N TYR A 297 -2.21 3.31 -10.93
CA TYR A 297 -1.25 4.19 -11.60
C TYR A 297 -1.01 3.74 -13.04
N ALA A 298 -0.68 2.47 -13.26
CA ALA A 298 -0.36 1.94 -14.59
C ALA A 298 -1.52 2.11 -15.59
N ARG A 299 -2.77 2.00 -15.13
CA ARG A 299 -3.99 2.20 -15.95
C ARG A 299 -4.46 3.65 -16.01
N GLY A 300 -3.84 4.52 -15.23
CA GLY A 300 -4.24 5.93 -15.14
C GLY A 300 -3.89 6.73 -16.39
N SER A 301 -4.67 7.79 -16.65
CA SER A 301 -4.29 8.80 -17.64
C SER A 301 -2.94 9.43 -17.31
N LEU A 302 -2.26 10.03 -18.27
CA LEU A 302 -0.99 10.74 -18.06
C LEU A 302 -1.11 11.81 -16.96
N GLU A 303 -2.23 12.53 -16.91
CA GLU A 303 -2.49 13.52 -15.86
C GLU A 303 -2.56 12.84 -14.48
N ARG A 304 -3.31 11.74 -14.35
CA ARG A 304 -3.41 10.98 -13.10
C ARG A 304 -2.06 10.42 -12.66
N ARG A 305 -1.30 9.85 -13.57
CA ARG A 305 0.05 9.33 -13.29
C ARG A 305 0.98 10.45 -12.79
N ARG A 306 0.96 11.63 -13.43
CA ARG A 306 1.70 12.81 -12.98
C ARG A 306 1.31 13.24 -11.57
N LEU A 307 0.02 13.25 -11.26
CA LEU A 307 -0.49 13.61 -9.94
C LEU A 307 0.02 12.66 -8.86
N LEU A 308 -0.09 11.35 -9.09
CA LEU A 308 0.37 10.31 -8.16
C LEU A 308 1.90 10.34 -7.99
N SER A 309 2.64 10.50 -9.09
CA SER A 309 4.09 10.61 -9.05
C SER A 309 4.55 11.82 -8.22
N VAL A 310 3.97 13.01 -8.47
CA VAL A 310 4.29 14.22 -7.69
C VAL A 310 3.89 14.07 -6.21
N PHE A 311 2.79 13.39 -5.93
CA PHE A 311 2.37 13.11 -4.56
C PHE A 311 3.37 12.25 -3.81
N ALA A 312 3.87 11.18 -4.46
CA ALA A 312 4.84 10.29 -3.86
C ALA A 312 6.25 10.90 -3.77
N TRP A 313 6.67 11.67 -4.79
CA TRP A 313 8.09 12.00 -5.00
C TRP A 313 8.40 13.50 -5.09
N GLY A 314 7.40 14.36 -5.15
CA GLY A 314 7.57 15.81 -5.23
C GLY A 314 8.33 16.23 -6.49
N ARG A 315 9.47 16.91 -6.30
CA ARG A 315 10.32 17.37 -7.43
C ARG A 315 11.08 16.26 -8.16
N GLN A 316 11.18 15.07 -7.58
CA GLN A 316 11.82 13.91 -8.19
C GLN A 316 10.80 13.03 -8.97
N ALA A 317 9.58 13.55 -9.17
CA ALA A 317 8.53 12.87 -9.91
C ALA A 317 8.89 12.77 -11.40
N GLU A 318 8.81 11.56 -11.94
CA GLU A 318 8.93 11.24 -13.35
C GLU A 318 7.69 10.46 -13.77
N ALA A 319 6.73 11.10 -14.41
CA ALA A 319 5.46 10.47 -14.78
C ALA A 319 5.36 10.24 -16.27
N GLY A 320 5.27 8.99 -16.63
CA GLY A 320 4.99 8.55 -17.98
C GLY A 320 6.22 8.42 -18.89
N PRO A 321 6.09 7.80 -20.06
CA PRO A 321 7.14 7.79 -21.05
C PRO A 321 7.51 9.21 -21.39
N ALA A 322 8.80 9.49 -21.54
CA ALA A 322 9.23 10.69 -22.23
C ALA A 322 8.40 10.78 -23.50
N LEU A 323 7.72 11.91 -23.72
CA LEU A 323 7.02 12.16 -24.98
C LEU A 323 8.04 11.83 -26.07
N VAL A 324 7.85 10.72 -26.77
CA VAL A 324 8.53 10.48 -28.02
C VAL A 324 8.12 11.68 -28.86
N LYS A 325 9.02 12.67 -28.98
CA LYS A 325 8.86 13.69 -29.98
C LYS A 325 8.76 12.90 -31.29
N SER A 326 7.55 12.84 -31.85
CA SER A 326 7.38 12.46 -33.21
C SER A 326 8.33 13.37 -34.01
N GLY A 327 9.49 12.82 -34.29
CA GLY A 327 10.48 13.48 -35.16
C GLY A 327 9.84 13.72 -36.50
N GLU A 328 10.09 14.87 -36.99
CA GLU A 328 9.88 15.36 -38.34
C GLU A 328 10.19 14.33 -39.44
#